data_9a0087ac80704e3bca4e2a4442cf341e
#
_entry.id   9a0087ac80704e3bca4e2a4442cf341e
#
_cell.length_a   1.000
_cell.length_b   1.000
_cell.length_c   1.000
_cell.angle_alpha   90.00
_cell.angle_beta   90.00
_cell.angle_gamma   90.00
#
_symmetry.space_group_name_H-M   'P 1'
#
loop_
_entity.id
_entity.type
_entity.pdbx_description
1 polymer ?
#
loop_
_entity_poly.entity_id
_entity_poly.type
_entity_poly.pdbx_seq_one_letter_code
_entity_poly.pdbx_strand_id
1 'polypeptide(L)'
;MAERPLVSPPVTYRAVLGTRHVLRLLAGTLTGRMPSGMVAVSLVLWVTRGGGSLATASALAAIYGLTASVTQPVKGRLMDRHGQTRVSAPAAIVSSSSLLALPVIGPGGSTWLIGAAVALAGLSAPPLESGLRSLWPSVVTDPGQRKVIQALDTGAQGLMYVAGPLLATWLATTFGADAALAAASALVLVGTATVLTSAPSRTWRPHREEAVESARPAKRHRLVSGGMVLLCMGLAALGVSLGGLGVWAAAIAETNQAAWLTGVLPAAFSTGSFVGGLLFARLARRAAPATQLSCTAALFTVGWLALLTQPGPHAAIVAAALPGLFLTMVITCGFETIDALAPASRTTEAYSWLILAVGTGQAAGTVLAGTLADHLLGLSAVPTAGAAIATTVFALSRPLLGPRRRPGRHRRTSTPPRPRHRR
;
A
#
# COMPACT_ATOMS: atom_id res chain seq x y z
N MET A 1 10.36 -14.89 44.20
CA MET A 1 9.45 -13.79 43.76
C MET A 1 9.57 -13.68 42.25
N ALA A 2 8.57 -14.15 41.50
CA ALA A 2 8.55 -14.03 40.06
C ALA A 2 8.10 -12.60 39.71
N GLU A 3 8.97 -11.84 39.06
CA GLU A 3 8.63 -10.52 38.51
C GLU A 3 7.47 -10.68 37.50
N ARG A 4 6.32 -10.15 37.85
CA ARG A 4 5.21 -9.99 36.87
C ARG A 4 5.73 -9.13 35.73
N PRO A 5 5.61 -9.57 34.46
CA PRO A 5 5.96 -8.72 33.34
C PRO A 5 5.07 -7.48 33.40
N LEU A 6 5.69 -6.30 33.47
CA LEU A 6 5.01 -5.01 33.38
C LEU A 6 4.22 -4.99 32.06
N VAL A 7 2.92 -5.09 32.15
CA VAL A 7 2.00 -4.90 31.01
C VAL A 7 2.12 -3.43 30.63
N SER A 8 2.83 -3.17 29.55
CA SER A 8 2.92 -1.81 29.00
C SER A 8 1.51 -1.25 28.79
N PRO A 9 1.22 -0.01 29.20
CA PRO A 9 -0.10 0.57 29.01
C PRO A 9 -0.53 0.49 27.55
N PRO A 10 -1.83 0.36 27.28
CA PRO A 10 -2.33 0.26 25.91
C PRO A 10 -1.92 1.51 25.12
N VAL A 11 -1.28 1.30 23.97
CA VAL A 11 -0.83 2.37 23.09
C VAL A 11 -2.06 3.12 22.56
N THR A 12 -2.17 4.39 22.89
CA THR A 12 -3.31 5.23 22.49
C THR A 12 -2.98 5.97 21.19
N TYR A 13 -3.93 6.10 20.27
CA TYR A 13 -3.77 6.89 19.03
C TYR A 13 -3.28 8.31 19.31
N ARG A 14 -3.82 8.95 20.38
CA ARG A 14 -3.42 10.30 20.79
C ARG A 14 -1.94 10.38 21.15
N ALA A 15 -1.40 9.37 21.82
CA ALA A 15 0.03 9.31 22.15
C ALA A 15 0.89 9.17 20.90
N VAL A 16 0.47 8.33 19.93
CA VAL A 16 1.20 8.13 18.67
C VAL A 16 1.15 9.37 17.79
N LEU A 17 -0.03 9.98 17.60
CA LEU A 17 -0.19 11.20 16.80
C LEU A 17 0.46 12.43 17.46
N GLY A 18 0.61 12.44 18.79
CA GLY A 18 1.34 13.45 19.54
C GLY A 18 2.87 13.35 19.43
N THR A 19 3.39 12.23 18.90
CA THR A 19 4.83 12.07 18.67
C THR A 19 5.32 13.06 17.61
N ARG A 20 6.45 13.70 17.91
CA ARG A 20 7.03 14.74 17.03
C ARG A 20 7.19 14.22 15.60
N HIS A 21 6.76 15.01 14.63
CA HIS A 21 6.77 14.75 13.19
C HIS A 21 5.77 13.73 12.65
N VAL A 22 5.13 12.89 13.48
CA VAL A 22 4.20 11.84 13.02
C VAL A 22 3.05 12.43 12.22
N LEU A 23 2.33 13.39 12.79
CA LEU A 23 1.17 14.01 12.12
C LEU A 23 1.58 14.69 10.81
N ARG A 24 2.72 15.39 10.79
CA ARG A 24 3.24 16.04 9.58
C ARG A 24 3.58 15.05 8.47
N LEU A 25 4.26 13.97 8.82
CA LEU A 25 4.65 12.93 7.86
C LEU A 25 3.42 12.20 7.31
N LEU A 26 2.49 11.85 8.19
CA LEU A 26 1.25 11.18 7.79
C LEU A 26 0.40 12.08 6.89
N ALA A 27 0.12 13.32 7.32
CA ALA A 27 -0.66 14.27 6.53
C ALA A 27 0.01 14.59 5.18
N GLY A 28 1.32 14.86 5.16
CA GLY A 28 2.06 15.13 3.93
C GLY A 28 2.04 13.93 2.96
N THR A 29 2.19 12.72 3.48
CA THR A 29 2.12 11.51 2.65
C THR A 29 0.72 11.27 2.11
N LEU A 30 -0.32 11.42 2.93
CA LEU A 30 -1.71 11.28 2.48
C LEU A 30 -2.05 12.32 1.41
N THR A 31 -1.65 13.60 1.63
CA THR A 31 -1.83 14.67 0.63
C THR A 31 -1.11 14.35 -0.68
N GLY A 32 0.15 13.92 -0.63
CA GLY A 32 0.93 13.61 -1.83
C GLY A 32 0.49 12.33 -2.55
N ARG A 33 -0.26 11.44 -1.89
CA ARG A 33 -0.83 10.21 -2.45
C ARG A 33 -2.28 10.38 -2.90
N MET A 34 -2.97 11.47 -2.52
CA MET A 34 -4.35 11.75 -2.95
C MET A 34 -4.51 11.68 -4.47
N PRO A 35 -3.56 12.15 -5.30
CA PRO A 35 -3.61 12.01 -6.76
C PRO A 35 -3.77 10.57 -7.26
N SER A 36 -3.33 9.56 -6.51
CA SER A 36 -3.53 8.14 -6.88
C SER A 36 -5.02 7.77 -7.00
N GLY A 37 -5.89 8.43 -6.22
CA GLY A 37 -7.34 8.28 -6.33
C GLY A 37 -7.99 9.26 -7.32
N MET A 38 -7.34 10.40 -7.60
CA MET A 38 -7.92 11.47 -8.42
C MET A 38 -7.63 11.33 -9.91
N VAL A 39 -6.39 10.98 -10.28
CA VAL A 39 -5.89 11.12 -11.68
C VAL A 39 -6.69 10.29 -12.65
N ALA A 40 -7.09 9.07 -12.31
CA ALA A 40 -7.88 8.22 -13.19
C ALA A 40 -9.22 8.89 -13.57
N VAL A 41 -9.95 9.39 -12.57
CA VAL A 41 -11.22 10.09 -12.79
C VAL A 41 -11.01 11.43 -13.48
N SER A 42 -9.96 12.17 -13.11
CA SER A 42 -9.62 13.45 -13.77
C SER A 42 -9.34 13.25 -15.25
N LEU A 43 -8.57 12.22 -15.64
CA LEU A 43 -8.28 11.89 -17.04
C LEU A 43 -9.56 11.51 -17.80
N VAL A 44 -10.43 10.69 -17.18
CA VAL A 44 -11.71 10.31 -17.81
C VAL A 44 -12.55 11.55 -18.07
N LEU A 45 -12.75 12.40 -17.09
CA LEU A 45 -13.55 13.61 -17.24
C LEU A 45 -12.91 14.63 -18.22
N TRP A 46 -11.58 14.72 -18.23
CA TRP A 46 -10.85 15.62 -19.10
C TRP A 46 -10.97 15.23 -20.57
N VAL A 47 -10.78 13.95 -20.89
CA VAL A 47 -10.89 13.43 -22.26
C VAL A 47 -12.34 13.46 -22.76
N THR A 48 -13.30 12.99 -21.97
CA THR A 48 -14.70 12.88 -22.39
C THR A 48 -15.35 14.25 -22.57
N ARG A 49 -15.06 15.23 -21.72
CA ARG A 49 -15.54 16.61 -21.89
C ARG A 49 -14.89 17.32 -23.07
N GLY A 50 -13.68 16.91 -23.44
CA GLY A 50 -13.02 17.40 -24.66
C GLY A 50 -13.48 16.70 -25.96
N GLY A 51 -14.54 15.89 -25.91
CA GLY A 51 -15.09 15.17 -27.07
C GLY A 51 -14.35 13.85 -27.39
N GLY A 52 -13.40 13.43 -26.56
CA GLY A 52 -12.70 12.15 -26.74
C GLY A 52 -13.54 10.94 -26.27
N SER A 53 -13.18 9.73 -26.75
CA SER A 53 -13.90 8.51 -26.42
C SER A 53 -13.59 8.04 -25.00
N LEU A 54 -14.56 7.36 -24.35
CA LEU A 54 -14.37 6.71 -23.06
C LEU A 54 -13.25 5.65 -23.11
N ALA A 55 -13.10 4.97 -24.25
CA ALA A 55 -12.04 3.99 -24.46
C ALA A 55 -10.65 4.64 -24.37
N THR A 56 -10.44 5.78 -25.03
CA THR A 56 -9.19 6.54 -24.93
C THR A 56 -8.94 7.01 -23.49
N ALA A 57 -9.97 7.53 -22.83
CA ALA A 57 -9.89 7.97 -21.43
C ALA A 57 -9.46 6.84 -20.49
N SER A 58 -10.10 5.68 -20.62
CA SER A 58 -9.80 4.51 -19.83
C SER A 58 -8.39 3.96 -20.10
N ALA A 59 -7.96 3.97 -21.36
CA ALA A 59 -6.59 3.58 -21.72
C ALA A 59 -5.53 4.48 -21.07
N LEU A 60 -5.74 5.80 -21.08
CA LEU A 60 -4.83 6.75 -20.41
C LEU A 60 -4.80 6.55 -18.89
N ALA A 61 -5.96 6.34 -18.26
CA ALA A 61 -6.02 6.03 -16.84
C ALA A 61 -5.26 4.73 -16.50
N ALA A 62 -5.40 3.70 -17.35
CA ALA A 62 -4.67 2.44 -17.22
C ALA A 62 -3.16 2.63 -17.41
N ILE A 63 -2.71 3.41 -18.38
CA ILE A 63 -1.29 3.76 -18.61
C ILE A 63 -0.72 4.43 -17.36
N TYR A 64 -1.41 5.42 -16.78
CA TYR A 64 -0.98 6.08 -15.56
C TYR A 64 -0.80 5.07 -14.40
N GLY A 65 -1.83 4.27 -14.13
CA GLY A 65 -1.81 3.30 -13.02
C GLY A 65 -0.73 2.24 -13.18
N LEU A 66 -0.58 1.70 -14.39
CA LEU A 66 0.43 0.68 -14.70
C LEU A 66 1.85 1.25 -14.55
N THR A 67 2.13 2.40 -15.15
CA THR A 67 3.47 3.03 -15.09
C THR A 67 3.82 3.47 -13.67
N ALA A 68 2.86 3.97 -12.90
CA ALA A 68 3.04 4.30 -11.49
C ALA A 68 3.42 3.06 -10.65
N SER A 69 2.76 1.93 -10.88
CA SER A 69 2.97 0.71 -10.10
C SER A 69 4.29 0.00 -10.44
N VAL A 70 4.57 -0.20 -11.73
CA VAL A 70 5.75 -0.97 -12.19
C VAL A 70 7.07 -0.31 -11.77
N THR A 71 7.11 1.01 -11.65
CA THR A 71 8.34 1.73 -11.26
C THR A 71 8.60 1.78 -9.76
N GLN A 72 7.65 1.37 -8.92
CA GLN A 72 7.82 1.46 -7.45
C GLN A 72 9.07 0.73 -6.93
N PRO A 73 9.37 -0.54 -7.32
CA PRO A 73 10.56 -1.22 -6.80
C PRO A 73 11.88 -0.54 -7.21
N VAL A 74 11.92 0.01 -8.44
CA VAL A 74 13.10 0.73 -8.93
C VAL A 74 13.32 2.01 -8.11
N LYS A 75 12.26 2.77 -7.89
CA LYS A 75 12.30 4.00 -7.06
C LYS A 75 12.64 3.68 -5.60
N GLY A 76 12.08 2.62 -5.04
CA GLY A 76 12.42 2.15 -3.70
C GLY A 76 13.90 1.81 -3.57
N ARG A 77 14.45 1.08 -4.54
CA ARG A 77 15.89 0.76 -4.58
C ARG A 77 16.77 1.99 -4.72
N LEU A 78 16.33 2.98 -5.52
CA LEU A 78 17.05 4.26 -5.65
C LEU A 78 17.02 5.02 -4.32
N MET A 79 15.91 5.01 -3.60
CA MET A 79 15.81 5.63 -2.27
C MET A 79 16.75 4.97 -1.27
N ASP A 80 16.81 3.63 -1.24
CA ASP A 80 17.75 2.89 -0.38
C ASP A 80 19.22 3.17 -0.70
N ARG A 81 19.54 3.66 -1.91
CA ARG A 81 20.91 4.00 -2.32
C ARG A 81 21.27 5.47 -2.16
N HIS A 82 20.35 6.36 -2.53
CA HIS A 82 20.63 7.79 -2.68
C HIS A 82 19.94 8.67 -1.64
N GLY A 83 19.03 8.10 -0.86
CA GLY A 83 18.20 8.80 0.11
C GLY A 83 16.87 9.30 -0.47
N GLN A 84 15.94 9.56 0.43
CA GLN A 84 14.55 9.87 0.09
C GLN A 84 14.43 11.16 -0.72
N THR A 85 15.07 12.23 -0.28
CA THR A 85 14.95 13.57 -0.90
C THR A 85 15.44 13.57 -2.34
N ARG A 86 16.60 12.92 -2.62
CA ARG A 86 17.20 12.89 -3.95
C ARG A 86 16.39 12.14 -4.99
N VAL A 87 15.50 11.25 -4.56
CA VAL A 87 14.66 10.45 -5.47
C VAL A 87 13.27 11.04 -5.56
N SER A 88 12.65 11.38 -4.42
CA SER A 88 11.25 11.80 -4.40
C SER A 88 11.05 13.25 -4.88
N ALA A 89 12.03 14.16 -4.68
CA ALA A 89 11.88 15.54 -5.13
C ALA A 89 11.83 15.66 -6.67
N PRO A 90 12.82 15.16 -7.44
CA PRO A 90 12.73 15.22 -8.90
C PRO A 90 11.56 14.40 -9.44
N ALA A 91 11.24 13.26 -8.82
CA ALA A 91 10.08 12.47 -9.20
C ALA A 91 8.78 13.27 -9.08
N ALA A 92 8.57 13.98 -7.97
CA ALA A 92 7.39 14.82 -7.78
C ALA A 92 7.32 15.98 -8.77
N ILE A 93 8.46 16.64 -9.05
CA ILE A 93 8.51 17.74 -10.03
C ILE A 93 8.13 17.22 -11.42
N VAL A 94 8.76 16.14 -11.88
CA VAL A 94 8.47 15.58 -13.22
C VAL A 94 7.03 15.07 -13.30
N SER A 95 6.52 14.37 -12.29
CA SER A 95 5.13 13.91 -12.25
C SER A 95 4.14 15.07 -12.34
N SER A 96 4.36 16.11 -11.54
CA SER A 96 3.50 17.29 -11.52
C SER A 96 3.55 18.09 -12.82
N SER A 97 4.74 18.33 -13.37
CA SER A 97 4.90 19.02 -14.65
C SER A 97 4.23 18.27 -15.79
N SER A 98 4.32 16.94 -15.79
CA SER A 98 3.67 16.08 -16.79
C SER A 98 2.14 16.14 -16.69
N LEU A 99 1.57 16.18 -15.46
CA LEU A 99 0.14 16.37 -15.28
C LEU A 99 -0.32 17.77 -15.73
N LEU A 100 0.47 18.82 -15.45
CA LEU A 100 0.18 20.21 -15.88
C LEU A 100 0.37 20.41 -17.37
N ALA A 101 1.15 19.59 -18.05
CA ALA A 101 1.29 19.64 -19.51
C ALA A 101 -0.01 19.23 -20.23
N LEU A 102 -0.87 18.38 -19.62
CA LEU A 102 -2.11 17.91 -20.25
C LEU A 102 -3.09 19.03 -20.60
N PRO A 103 -3.45 19.95 -19.69
CA PRO A 103 -4.26 21.11 -20.03
C PRO A 103 -3.66 21.99 -21.14
N VAL A 104 -2.33 22.12 -21.19
CA VAL A 104 -1.64 22.91 -22.22
C VAL A 104 -1.70 22.24 -23.60
N ILE A 105 -1.54 20.89 -23.62
CA ILE A 105 -1.67 20.10 -24.87
C ILE A 105 -3.11 20.14 -25.37
N GLY A 106 -4.07 20.16 -24.46
CA GLY A 106 -5.51 20.09 -24.75
C GLY A 106 -5.98 18.66 -25.06
N PRO A 107 -7.27 18.36 -24.83
CA PRO A 107 -7.82 17.00 -25.02
C PRO A 107 -7.90 16.59 -26.50
N GLY A 108 -7.89 17.57 -27.44
CA GLY A 108 -7.81 17.36 -28.90
C GLY A 108 -6.40 17.33 -29.46
N GLY A 109 -5.37 17.42 -28.59
CA GLY A 109 -3.97 17.39 -29.00
C GLY A 109 -3.49 16.02 -29.47
N SER A 110 -2.21 15.93 -29.80
CA SER A 110 -1.60 14.66 -30.24
C SER A 110 -1.75 13.55 -29.19
N THR A 111 -2.40 12.47 -29.56
CA THR A 111 -2.60 11.29 -28.68
C THR A 111 -1.28 10.75 -28.13
N TRP A 112 -0.21 10.81 -28.93
CA TRP A 112 1.13 10.37 -28.50
C TRP A 112 1.71 11.29 -27.41
N LEU A 113 1.54 12.61 -27.55
CA LEU A 113 2.01 13.56 -26.53
C LEU A 113 1.22 13.41 -25.24
N ILE A 114 -0.11 13.25 -25.33
CA ILE A 114 -0.97 12.97 -24.17
C ILE A 114 -0.56 11.68 -23.50
N GLY A 115 -0.42 10.58 -24.27
CA GLY A 115 0.01 9.29 -23.75
C GLY A 115 1.39 9.33 -23.11
N ALA A 116 2.34 10.02 -23.72
CA ALA A 116 3.69 10.20 -23.18
C ALA A 116 3.69 11.02 -21.89
N ALA A 117 2.91 12.11 -21.81
CA ALA A 117 2.78 12.93 -20.61
C ALA A 117 2.15 12.12 -19.45
N VAL A 118 1.09 11.35 -19.73
CA VAL A 118 0.43 10.47 -18.75
C VAL A 118 1.37 9.37 -18.27
N ALA A 119 2.08 8.71 -19.20
CA ALA A 119 3.05 7.69 -18.85
C ALA A 119 4.19 8.26 -18.01
N LEU A 120 4.72 9.42 -18.37
CA LEU A 120 5.78 10.09 -17.62
C LEU A 120 5.32 10.53 -16.24
N ALA A 121 4.08 11.01 -16.10
CA ALA A 121 3.48 11.35 -14.81
C ALA A 121 3.41 10.13 -13.89
N GLY A 122 3.00 8.97 -14.40
CA GLY A 122 2.97 7.71 -13.66
C GLY A 122 4.38 7.18 -13.34
N LEU A 123 5.26 7.09 -14.35
CA LEU A 123 6.65 6.67 -14.16
C LEU A 123 7.35 7.47 -13.07
N SER A 124 7.03 8.76 -12.97
CA SER A 124 7.65 9.69 -12.01
C SER A 124 6.85 9.87 -10.72
N ALA A 125 5.70 9.21 -10.53
CA ALA A 125 4.93 9.33 -9.29
C ALA A 125 5.82 9.05 -8.05
N PRO A 126 5.92 9.98 -7.07
CA PRO A 126 6.88 9.84 -5.98
C PRO A 126 6.52 8.64 -5.07
N PRO A 127 7.51 7.83 -4.63
CA PRO A 127 7.28 6.64 -3.83
C PRO A 127 7.06 6.97 -2.34
N LEU A 128 6.03 7.79 -2.05
CA LEU A 128 5.80 8.33 -0.70
C LEU A 128 5.37 7.26 0.30
N GLU A 129 4.66 6.21 -0.12
CA GLU A 129 4.22 5.15 0.77
C GLU A 129 5.40 4.33 1.30
N SER A 130 6.21 3.77 0.41
CA SER A 130 7.39 2.99 0.79
C SER A 130 8.40 3.85 1.55
N GLY A 131 8.54 5.13 1.16
CA GLY A 131 9.37 6.11 1.83
C GLY A 131 8.93 6.41 3.25
N LEU A 132 7.63 6.64 3.48
CA LEU A 132 7.09 6.86 4.82
C LEU A 132 7.32 5.65 5.73
N ARG A 133 7.04 4.45 5.22
CA ARG A 133 7.19 3.22 5.99
C ARG A 133 8.64 2.98 6.41
N SER A 134 9.61 3.34 5.57
CA SER A 134 11.03 3.27 5.91
C SER A 134 11.48 4.31 6.94
N LEU A 135 10.72 5.41 7.12
CA LEU A 135 10.98 6.42 8.13
C LEU A 135 10.46 6.06 9.53
N TRP A 136 9.42 5.23 9.63
CA TRP A 136 8.78 4.94 10.92
C TRP A 136 9.75 4.41 11.99
N PRO A 137 10.72 3.52 11.70
CA PRO A 137 11.67 3.06 12.72
C PRO A 137 12.53 4.16 13.34
N SER A 138 12.79 5.25 12.59
CA SER A 138 13.56 6.39 13.09
C SER A 138 12.74 7.43 13.84
N VAL A 139 11.41 7.45 13.63
CA VAL A 139 10.49 8.41 14.25
C VAL A 139 9.80 7.82 15.47
N VAL A 140 9.44 6.53 15.40
CA VAL A 140 8.72 5.79 16.44
C VAL A 140 9.54 4.57 16.81
N THR A 141 10.23 4.63 17.95
CA THR A 141 11.13 3.56 18.42
C THR A 141 10.36 2.37 19.00
N ASP A 142 9.20 2.60 19.63
CA ASP A 142 8.38 1.55 20.19
C ASP A 142 7.68 0.71 19.10
N PRO A 143 7.87 -0.62 19.07
CA PRO A 143 7.25 -1.51 18.08
C PRO A 143 5.71 -1.50 18.14
N GLY A 144 5.12 -1.33 19.33
CA GLY A 144 3.67 -1.26 19.49
C GLY A 144 3.09 0.00 18.83
N GLN A 145 3.73 1.14 19.05
CA GLN A 145 3.34 2.41 18.41
C GLN A 145 3.53 2.38 16.89
N ARG A 146 4.60 1.72 16.39
CA ARG A 146 4.81 1.53 14.94
C ARG A 146 3.68 0.76 14.29
N LYS A 147 3.19 -0.28 14.94
CA LYS A 147 2.05 -1.06 14.44
C LYS A 147 0.78 -0.21 14.35
N VAL A 148 0.53 0.59 15.37
CA VAL A 148 -0.62 1.52 15.38
C VAL A 148 -0.56 2.50 14.23
N ILE A 149 0.61 3.12 13.98
CA ILE A 149 0.74 4.12 12.92
C ILE A 149 0.68 3.51 11.52
N GLN A 150 1.22 2.30 11.33
CA GLN A 150 1.11 1.56 10.06
C GLN A 150 -0.35 1.18 9.76
N ALA A 151 -1.09 0.74 10.77
CA ALA A 151 -2.51 0.44 10.62
C ALA A 151 -3.33 1.70 10.31
N LEU A 152 -3.00 2.83 10.95
CA LEU A 152 -3.64 4.12 10.69
C LEU A 152 -3.35 4.62 9.27
N ASP A 153 -2.10 4.56 8.81
CA ASP A 153 -1.70 4.93 7.44
C ASP A 153 -2.43 4.08 6.39
N THR A 154 -2.45 2.75 6.59
CA THR A 154 -3.13 1.84 5.65
C THR A 154 -4.65 2.06 5.65
N GLY A 155 -5.27 2.27 6.82
CA GLY A 155 -6.69 2.59 6.91
C GLY A 155 -7.04 3.92 6.24
N ALA A 156 -6.25 4.97 6.50
CA ALA A 156 -6.43 6.28 5.89
C ALA A 156 -6.25 6.25 4.36
N GLN A 157 -5.41 5.35 3.84
CA GLN A 157 -5.28 5.13 2.41
C GLN A 157 -6.60 4.68 1.77
N GLY A 158 -7.38 3.85 2.44
CA GLY A 158 -8.71 3.46 1.96
C GLY A 158 -9.63 4.65 1.73
N LEU A 159 -9.61 5.63 2.65
CA LEU A 159 -10.40 6.85 2.51
C LEU A 159 -9.97 7.73 1.32
N MET A 160 -8.69 7.70 0.93
CA MET A 160 -8.21 8.44 -0.23
C MET A 160 -8.80 7.92 -1.54
N TYR A 161 -9.07 6.63 -1.64
CA TYR A 161 -9.74 6.04 -2.82
C TYR A 161 -11.23 6.38 -2.91
N VAL A 162 -11.82 6.89 -1.84
CA VAL A 162 -13.18 7.46 -1.85
C VAL A 162 -13.12 8.99 -2.06
N ALA A 163 -12.31 9.68 -1.28
CA ALA A 163 -12.22 11.13 -1.31
C ALA A 163 -11.59 11.65 -2.63
N GLY A 164 -10.62 10.92 -3.19
CA GLY A 164 -9.93 11.29 -4.42
C GLY A 164 -10.86 11.45 -5.62
N PRO A 165 -11.64 10.42 -6.01
CA PRO A 165 -12.62 10.52 -7.08
C PRO A 165 -13.68 11.61 -6.84
N LEU A 166 -14.17 11.74 -5.61
CA LEU A 166 -15.15 12.79 -5.26
C LEU A 166 -14.56 14.19 -5.44
N LEU A 167 -13.34 14.41 -4.96
CA LEU A 167 -12.63 15.68 -5.13
C LEU A 167 -12.36 15.97 -6.59
N ALA A 168 -11.92 14.98 -7.38
CA ALA A 168 -11.68 15.11 -8.80
C ALA A 168 -12.97 15.50 -9.56
N THR A 169 -14.07 14.81 -9.24
CA THR A 169 -15.38 15.09 -9.85
C THR A 169 -15.87 16.47 -9.47
N TRP A 170 -15.80 16.84 -8.20
CA TRP A 170 -16.21 18.16 -7.72
C TRP A 170 -15.42 19.29 -8.39
N LEU A 171 -14.09 19.19 -8.43
CA LEU A 171 -13.24 20.16 -9.09
C LEU A 171 -13.55 20.26 -10.58
N ALA A 172 -13.70 19.11 -11.25
CA ALA A 172 -14.00 19.09 -12.67
C ALA A 172 -15.37 19.68 -12.99
N THR A 173 -16.39 19.47 -12.14
CA THR A 173 -17.73 20.02 -12.36
C THR A 173 -17.82 21.51 -12.06
N THR A 174 -17.07 22.00 -11.06
CA THR A 174 -17.17 23.39 -10.59
C THR A 174 -16.21 24.32 -11.31
N PHE A 175 -14.97 23.86 -11.59
CA PHE A 175 -13.90 24.71 -12.13
C PHE A 175 -13.35 24.24 -13.47
N GLY A 176 -13.91 23.16 -14.01
CA GLY A 176 -13.44 22.54 -15.25
C GLY A 176 -12.49 21.37 -15.04
N ALA A 177 -12.39 20.51 -16.05
CA ALA A 177 -11.60 19.27 -15.96
C ALA A 177 -10.09 19.53 -15.78
N ASP A 178 -9.58 20.63 -16.33
CA ASP A 178 -8.18 21.06 -16.18
C ASP A 178 -7.85 21.36 -14.70
N ALA A 179 -8.81 21.92 -13.95
CA ALA A 179 -8.62 22.23 -12.54
C ALA A 179 -8.40 20.95 -11.70
N ALA A 180 -9.04 19.84 -12.05
CA ALA A 180 -8.83 18.56 -11.36
C ALA A 180 -7.40 18.03 -11.58
N LEU A 181 -6.84 18.13 -12.78
CA LEU A 181 -5.46 17.76 -13.10
C LEU A 181 -4.45 18.70 -12.42
N ALA A 182 -4.73 20.01 -12.42
CA ALA A 182 -3.89 21.00 -11.74
C ALA A 182 -3.87 20.78 -10.22
N ALA A 183 -5.03 20.51 -9.62
CA ALA A 183 -5.12 20.18 -8.20
C ALA A 183 -4.37 18.89 -7.85
N ALA A 184 -4.50 17.84 -8.67
CA ALA A 184 -3.73 16.61 -8.48
C ALA A 184 -2.22 16.88 -8.52
N SER A 185 -1.76 17.70 -9.51
CA SER A 185 -0.37 18.13 -9.60
C SER A 185 0.10 18.90 -8.35
N ALA A 186 -0.69 19.87 -7.89
CA ALA A 186 -0.37 20.64 -6.69
C ALA A 186 -0.29 19.76 -5.44
N LEU A 187 -1.20 18.80 -5.28
CA LEU A 187 -1.20 17.86 -4.15
C LEU A 187 0.03 16.96 -4.14
N VAL A 188 0.52 16.50 -5.30
CA VAL A 188 1.81 15.79 -5.40
C VAL A 188 2.93 16.64 -4.84
N LEU A 189 3.05 17.91 -5.28
CA LEU A 189 4.13 18.80 -4.86
C LEU A 189 4.04 19.15 -3.37
N VAL A 190 2.87 19.60 -2.92
CA VAL A 190 2.65 20.03 -1.53
C VAL A 190 2.88 18.87 -0.57
N GLY A 191 2.29 17.71 -0.86
CA GLY A 191 2.46 16.52 -0.01
C GLY A 191 3.91 16.05 0.03
N THR A 192 4.58 15.98 -1.13
CA THR A 192 6.00 15.60 -1.20
C THR A 192 6.87 16.62 -0.48
N ALA A 193 6.69 17.90 -0.69
CA ALA A 193 7.44 18.96 -0.03
C ALA A 193 7.24 18.89 1.51
N THR A 194 6.01 18.66 1.99
CA THR A 194 5.71 18.52 3.42
C THR A 194 6.50 17.38 4.06
N VAL A 195 6.61 16.25 3.36
CA VAL A 195 7.40 15.09 3.82
C VAL A 195 8.89 15.40 3.77
N LEU A 196 9.41 15.85 2.63
CA LEU A 196 10.85 16.02 2.39
C LEU A 196 11.48 17.16 3.20
N THR A 197 10.70 18.17 3.56
CA THR A 197 11.15 19.27 4.43
C THR A 197 11.12 18.91 5.92
N SER A 198 10.62 17.74 6.30
CA SER A 198 10.67 17.23 7.67
C SER A 198 12.10 16.83 8.08
N ALA A 199 12.45 17.03 9.36
CA ALA A 199 13.77 16.63 9.87
C ALA A 199 14.06 15.13 9.68
N PRO A 200 13.12 14.19 9.99
CA PRO A 200 13.36 12.76 9.76
C PRO A 200 13.70 12.42 8.32
N SER A 201 13.01 13.03 7.33
CA SER A 201 13.29 12.77 5.92
C SER A 201 14.64 13.33 5.47
N ARG A 202 15.06 14.50 5.99
CA ARG A 202 16.35 15.11 5.65
C ARG A 202 17.54 14.37 6.26
N THR A 203 17.39 13.87 7.47
CA THR A 203 18.44 13.16 8.19
C THR A 203 18.49 11.68 7.85
N TRP A 204 17.43 11.16 7.24
CA TRP A 204 17.37 9.76 6.86
C TRP A 204 18.53 9.39 5.93
N ARG A 205 19.31 8.41 6.36
CA ARG A 205 20.43 7.84 5.58
C ARG A 205 20.14 6.36 5.36
N PRO A 206 20.42 5.84 4.16
CA PRO A 206 20.45 4.40 3.96
C PRO A 206 21.38 3.76 4.98
N HIS A 207 20.99 2.63 5.57
CA HIS A 207 21.81 1.91 6.54
C HIS A 207 23.13 1.45 5.88
N ARG A 208 24.14 2.32 5.89
CA ARG A 208 25.46 2.08 5.30
C ARG A 208 26.43 1.45 6.30
N GLU A 209 26.08 1.46 7.60
CA GLU A 209 27.01 1.09 8.68
C GLU A 209 27.31 -0.40 8.76
N GLU A 210 26.39 -1.29 8.34
CA GLU A 210 26.67 -2.74 8.33
C GLU A 210 27.59 -3.18 7.17
N ALA A 211 27.83 -2.33 6.17
CA ALA A 211 28.69 -2.63 5.05
C ALA A 211 30.18 -2.43 5.37
N VAL A 212 30.53 -1.66 6.40
CA VAL A 212 31.91 -1.37 6.77
C VAL A 212 32.45 -2.38 7.79
N GLU A 213 31.60 -2.97 8.63
CA GLU A 213 32.02 -3.95 9.65
C GLU A 213 32.16 -5.38 9.09
N SER A 214 31.68 -5.62 7.88
CA SER A 214 31.82 -6.91 7.19
C SER A 214 32.87 -6.81 6.08
N ALA A 215 34.16 -6.65 6.43
CA ALA A 215 35.29 -6.89 5.52
C ALA A 215 35.46 -8.38 5.11
N ARG A 216 34.45 -9.20 5.33
CA ARG A 216 34.31 -10.53 4.72
C ARG A 216 33.37 -10.41 3.53
N PRO A 217 33.62 -11.10 2.38
CA PRO A 217 32.73 -11.07 1.23
C PRO A 217 31.34 -11.53 1.69
N ALA A 218 30.51 -10.56 2.09
CA ALA A 218 29.15 -10.83 2.49
C ALA A 218 28.47 -11.48 1.29
N LYS A 219 28.04 -12.74 1.41
CA LYS A 219 27.10 -13.35 0.48
C LYS A 219 26.06 -12.25 0.20
N ARG A 220 26.04 -11.75 -1.05
CA ARG A 220 25.07 -10.76 -1.49
C ARG A 220 23.71 -11.22 -0.97
N HIS A 221 23.20 -10.59 0.08
CA HIS A 221 21.87 -10.92 0.62
C HIS A 221 20.88 -10.59 -0.48
N ARG A 222 20.49 -11.61 -1.24
CA ARG A 222 19.48 -11.48 -2.28
C ARG A 222 18.19 -11.08 -1.55
N LEU A 223 17.60 -9.94 -1.96
CA LEU A 223 16.25 -9.56 -1.54
C LEU A 223 15.25 -10.67 -1.89
N VAL A 224 15.49 -11.34 -3.03
CA VAL A 224 14.70 -12.47 -3.52
C VAL A 224 15.03 -13.70 -2.68
N SER A 225 14.28 -13.89 -1.60
CA SER A 225 14.22 -15.13 -0.84
C SER A 225 12.91 -15.85 -1.17
N GLY A 226 12.87 -17.18 -0.99
CA GLY A 226 11.61 -17.92 -1.20
C GLY A 226 10.44 -17.35 -0.38
N GLY A 227 10.70 -16.92 0.86
CA GLY A 227 9.70 -16.25 1.70
C GLY A 227 9.20 -14.94 1.10
N MET A 228 10.09 -14.11 0.53
CA MET A 228 9.70 -12.84 -0.12
C MET A 228 8.84 -13.08 -1.37
N VAL A 229 9.20 -14.07 -2.19
CA VAL A 229 8.41 -14.43 -3.38
C VAL A 229 7.01 -14.91 -2.98
N LEU A 230 6.91 -15.81 -1.99
CA LEU A 230 5.63 -16.32 -1.51
C LEU A 230 4.78 -15.22 -0.88
N LEU A 231 5.40 -14.28 -0.14
CA LEU A 231 4.70 -13.12 0.39
C LEU A 231 4.12 -12.26 -0.74
N CYS A 232 4.91 -11.96 -1.77
CA CYS A 232 4.44 -11.18 -2.92
C CYS A 232 3.35 -11.92 -3.71
N MET A 233 3.45 -13.25 -3.88
CA MET A 233 2.40 -14.05 -4.51
C MET A 233 1.07 -14.02 -3.74
N GLY A 234 1.13 -14.17 -2.42
CA GLY A 234 -0.06 -14.06 -1.57
C GLY A 234 -0.67 -12.66 -1.61
N LEU A 235 0.17 -11.61 -1.63
CA LEU A 235 -0.29 -10.22 -1.74
C LEU A 235 -0.85 -9.91 -3.14
N ALA A 236 -0.32 -10.51 -4.21
CA ALA A 236 -0.90 -10.40 -5.53
C ALA A 236 -2.29 -11.08 -5.58
N ALA A 237 -2.42 -12.27 -4.98
CA ALA A 237 -3.72 -12.94 -4.85
C ALA A 237 -4.73 -12.12 -4.04
N LEU A 238 -4.28 -11.46 -2.96
CA LEU A 238 -5.10 -10.49 -2.22
C LEU A 238 -5.49 -9.30 -3.14
N GLY A 239 -4.58 -8.82 -3.97
CA GLY A 239 -4.86 -7.79 -4.97
C GLY A 239 -5.99 -8.19 -5.93
N VAL A 240 -6.05 -9.46 -6.36
CA VAL A 240 -7.14 -9.97 -7.20
C VAL A 240 -8.51 -9.73 -6.55
N SER A 241 -8.61 -9.92 -5.23
CA SER A 241 -9.87 -9.63 -4.50
C SER A 241 -10.27 -8.16 -4.61
N LEU A 242 -9.29 -7.25 -4.52
CA LEU A 242 -9.53 -5.81 -4.60
C LEU A 242 -9.97 -5.39 -6.01
N GLY A 243 -9.38 -6.00 -7.05
CA GLY A 243 -9.75 -5.72 -8.44
C GLY A 243 -11.17 -6.17 -8.77
N GLY A 244 -11.59 -7.33 -8.23
CA GLY A 244 -12.93 -7.86 -8.41
C GLY A 244 -14.03 -7.01 -7.77
N LEU A 245 -13.72 -6.28 -6.67
CA LEU A 245 -14.70 -5.47 -5.94
C LEU A 245 -15.37 -4.41 -6.83
N GLY A 246 -14.58 -3.70 -7.62
CA GLY A 246 -15.12 -2.60 -8.46
C GLY A 246 -16.08 -3.12 -9.53
N VAL A 247 -15.73 -4.23 -10.18
CA VAL A 247 -16.58 -4.88 -11.20
C VAL A 247 -17.83 -5.46 -10.57
N TRP A 248 -17.71 -6.14 -9.42
CA TRP A 248 -18.83 -6.65 -8.66
C TRP A 248 -19.80 -5.53 -8.23
N ALA A 249 -19.28 -4.39 -7.76
CA ALA A 249 -20.08 -3.25 -7.37
C ALA A 249 -20.86 -2.66 -8.56
N ALA A 250 -20.24 -2.59 -9.73
CA ALA A 250 -20.92 -2.12 -10.94
C ALA A 250 -22.04 -3.09 -11.38
N ALA A 251 -21.78 -4.39 -11.38
CA ALA A 251 -22.75 -5.40 -11.75
C ALA A 251 -23.98 -5.45 -10.78
N ILE A 252 -23.75 -5.35 -9.48
CA ILE A 252 -24.83 -5.26 -8.49
C ILE A 252 -25.66 -3.98 -8.67
N ALA A 253 -25.00 -2.86 -8.99
CA ALA A 253 -25.67 -1.59 -9.28
C ALA A 253 -26.58 -1.69 -10.50
N GLU A 254 -26.11 -2.34 -11.56
CA GLU A 254 -26.88 -2.56 -12.79
C GLU A 254 -28.05 -3.53 -12.56
N THR A 255 -27.80 -4.70 -11.96
CA THR A 255 -28.83 -5.71 -11.69
C THR A 255 -29.98 -5.17 -10.83
N ASN A 256 -29.66 -4.28 -9.87
CA ASN A 256 -30.69 -3.70 -8.98
C ASN A 256 -31.18 -2.32 -9.48
N GLN A 257 -30.75 -1.85 -10.67
CA GLN A 257 -31.06 -0.53 -11.21
C GLN A 257 -30.78 0.60 -10.21
N ALA A 258 -29.72 0.44 -9.42
CA ALA A 258 -29.34 1.30 -8.32
C ALA A 258 -27.91 1.85 -8.53
N ALA A 259 -27.77 2.79 -9.47
CA ALA A 259 -26.46 3.36 -9.88
C ALA A 259 -25.60 3.89 -8.72
N TRP A 260 -26.22 4.33 -7.63
CA TRP A 260 -25.55 4.80 -6.43
C TRP A 260 -24.71 3.72 -5.72
N LEU A 261 -25.03 2.44 -5.90
CA LEU A 261 -24.27 1.32 -5.33
C LEU A 261 -22.83 1.27 -5.86
N THR A 262 -22.60 1.68 -7.10
CA THR A 262 -21.25 1.71 -7.71
C THR A 262 -20.25 2.53 -6.88
N GLY A 263 -20.72 3.59 -6.23
CA GLY A 263 -19.89 4.41 -5.33
C GLY A 263 -19.95 3.95 -3.86
N VAL A 264 -21.15 3.58 -3.40
CA VAL A 264 -21.37 3.25 -1.97
C VAL A 264 -20.69 1.94 -1.56
N LEU A 265 -20.65 0.92 -2.43
CA LEU A 265 -20.01 -0.36 -2.08
C LEU A 265 -18.48 -0.23 -1.88
N PRO A 266 -17.71 0.40 -2.79
CA PRO A 266 -16.29 0.69 -2.51
C PRO A 266 -16.10 1.62 -1.31
N ALA A 267 -17.00 2.57 -1.06
CA ALA A 267 -16.96 3.44 0.11
C ALA A 267 -17.18 2.66 1.41
N ALA A 268 -18.15 1.72 1.43
CA ALA A 268 -18.38 0.84 2.57
C ALA A 268 -17.16 -0.06 2.86
N PHE A 269 -16.57 -0.64 1.82
CA PHE A 269 -15.33 -1.40 1.93
C PHE A 269 -14.19 -0.56 2.53
N SER A 270 -14.00 0.66 2.02
CA SER A 270 -12.95 1.58 2.51
C SER A 270 -13.21 2.03 3.94
N THR A 271 -14.47 2.28 4.31
CA THR A 271 -14.87 2.59 5.68
C THR A 271 -14.61 1.41 6.60
N GLY A 272 -14.94 0.19 6.18
CA GLY A 272 -14.59 -1.04 6.88
C GLY A 272 -13.07 -1.13 7.10
N SER A 273 -12.28 -0.86 6.07
CA SER A 273 -10.81 -0.89 6.13
C SER A 273 -10.24 0.12 7.14
N PHE A 274 -10.79 1.31 7.17
CA PHE A 274 -10.41 2.33 8.16
C PHE A 274 -10.77 1.89 9.59
N VAL A 275 -12.01 1.44 9.82
CA VAL A 275 -12.45 0.92 11.13
C VAL A 275 -11.61 -0.27 11.55
N GLY A 276 -11.33 -1.20 10.63
CA GLY A 276 -10.47 -2.36 10.86
C GLY A 276 -9.06 -1.97 11.29
N GLY A 277 -8.48 -0.94 10.68
CA GLY A 277 -7.19 -0.38 11.07
C GLY A 277 -7.20 0.16 12.50
N LEU A 278 -8.25 0.89 12.88
CA LEU A 278 -8.43 1.40 14.24
C LEU A 278 -8.58 0.27 15.27
N LEU A 279 -9.35 -0.77 14.95
CA LEU A 279 -9.54 -1.93 15.82
C LEU A 279 -8.25 -2.74 15.98
N PHE A 280 -7.53 -2.96 14.88
CA PHE A 280 -6.30 -3.75 14.88
C PHE A 280 -5.22 -3.15 15.76
N ALA A 281 -5.10 -1.83 15.76
CA ALA A 281 -4.16 -1.12 16.62
C ALA A 281 -4.43 -1.36 18.13
N ARG A 282 -5.69 -1.59 18.52
CA ARG A 282 -6.08 -1.95 19.90
C ARG A 282 -5.90 -3.44 20.22
N LEU A 283 -6.07 -4.30 19.23
CA LEU A 283 -6.03 -5.76 19.36
C LEU A 283 -4.62 -6.35 19.13
N ALA A 284 -3.60 -5.50 18.91
CA ALA A 284 -2.24 -5.91 18.61
C ALA A 284 -1.71 -6.99 19.58
N ARG A 285 -1.76 -8.25 19.15
CA ARG A 285 -1.34 -9.42 19.94
C ARG A 285 0.15 -9.69 19.76
N ARG A 286 0.78 -10.34 20.75
CA ARG A 286 2.20 -10.74 20.76
C ARG A 286 2.52 -11.93 19.84
N ALA A 287 1.66 -12.30 18.89
CA ALA A 287 1.90 -13.42 17.99
C ALA A 287 2.93 -13.07 16.90
N ALA A 288 3.62 -14.07 16.37
CA ALA A 288 4.58 -13.89 15.28
C ALA A 288 3.91 -13.27 14.03
N PRO A 289 4.58 -12.35 13.30
CA PRO A 289 4.00 -11.66 12.14
C PRO A 289 3.39 -12.60 11.09
N ALA A 290 4.08 -13.70 10.75
CA ALA A 290 3.59 -14.70 9.81
C ALA A 290 2.28 -15.40 10.25
N THR A 291 2.11 -15.61 11.56
CA THR A 291 0.87 -16.19 12.11
C THR A 291 -0.27 -15.15 12.05
N GLN A 292 0.01 -13.91 12.43
CA GLN A 292 -0.97 -12.83 12.35
C GLN A 292 -1.42 -12.62 10.90
N LEU A 293 -0.47 -12.61 9.94
CA LEU A 293 -0.76 -12.49 8.51
C LEU A 293 -1.72 -13.58 8.03
N SER A 294 -1.46 -14.85 8.38
CA SER A 294 -2.32 -15.96 7.97
C SER A 294 -3.71 -15.89 8.61
N CYS A 295 -3.80 -15.53 9.90
CA CYS A 295 -5.08 -15.41 10.59
C CYS A 295 -5.92 -14.25 10.04
N THR A 296 -5.30 -13.10 9.83
CA THR A 296 -6.01 -11.93 9.27
C THR A 296 -6.43 -12.15 7.82
N ALA A 297 -5.62 -12.87 7.02
CA ALA A 297 -6.01 -13.28 5.67
C ALA A 297 -7.18 -14.25 5.66
N ALA A 298 -7.24 -15.20 6.61
CA ALA A 298 -8.39 -16.10 6.77
C ALA A 298 -9.67 -15.31 7.11
N LEU A 299 -9.59 -14.35 8.03
CA LEU A 299 -10.71 -13.47 8.35
C LEU A 299 -11.12 -12.61 7.15
N PHE A 300 -10.15 -12.13 6.36
CA PHE A 300 -10.42 -11.42 5.11
C PHE A 300 -11.20 -12.30 4.11
N THR A 301 -10.80 -13.57 3.98
CA THR A 301 -11.53 -14.55 3.12
C THR A 301 -12.94 -14.78 3.63
N VAL A 302 -13.13 -14.95 4.93
CA VAL A 302 -14.47 -15.12 5.53
C VAL A 302 -15.35 -13.88 5.23
N GLY A 303 -14.78 -12.68 5.29
CA GLY A 303 -15.50 -11.46 4.92
C GLY A 303 -16.04 -11.49 3.48
N TRP A 304 -15.26 -12.04 2.53
CA TRP A 304 -15.68 -12.15 1.13
C TRP A 304 -16.79 -13.18 0.88
N LEU A 305 -16.96 -14.18 1.75
CA LEU A 305 -18.01 -15.20 1.59
C LEU A 305 -19.43 -14.60 1.56
N ALA A 306 -19.61 -13.45 2.21
CA ALA A 306 -20.90 -12.76 2.19
C ALA A 306 -21.34 -12.33 0.78
N LEU A 307 -20.40 -12.11 -0.15
CA LEU A 307 -20.72 -11.73 -1.52
C LEU A 307 -21.31 -12.90 -2.33
N LEU A 308 -20.98 -14.14 -1.97
CA LEU A 308 -21.49 -15.33 -2.64
C LEU A 308 -22.99 -15.54 -2.41
N THR A 309 -23.54 -14.94 -1.36
CA THR A 309 -25.00 -15.00 -1.09
C THR A 309 -25.82 -14.09 -2.00
N GLN A 310 -25.16 -13.31 -2.87
CA GLN A 310 -25.79 -12.33 -3.77
C GLN A 310 -26.76 -11.40 -3.02
N PRO A 311 -26.29 -10.66 -2.04
CA PRO A 311 -27.14 -9.87 -1.17
C PRO A 311 -27.86 -8.76 -1.95
N GLY A 312 -29.09 -8.46 -1.56
CA GLY A 312 -29.82 -7.30 -2.07
C GLY A 312 -29.11 -5.97 -1.72
N PRO A 313 -29.55 -4.84 -2.28
CA PRO A 313 -28.83 -3.57 -2.27
C PRO A 313 -28.30 -3.12 -0.90
N HIS A 314 -29.14 -3.16 0.12
CA HIS A 314 -28.75 -2.74 1.47
C HIS A 314 -27.81 -3.74 2.17
N ALA A 315 -28.07 -5.05 1.99
CA ALA A 315 -27.21 -6.09 2.54
C ALA A 315 -25.83 -6.11 1.85
N ALA A 316 -25.75 -5.74 0.57
CA ALA A 316 -24.51 -5.61 -0.19
C ALA A 316 -23.56 -4.57 0.43
N ILE A 317 -24.06 -3.50 1.05
CA ILE A 317 -23.25 -2.51 1.74
C ILE A 317 -22.51 -3.15 2.92
N VAL A 318 -23.23 -3.93 3.73
CA VAL A 318 -22.62 -4.65 4.86
C VAL A 318 -21.67 -5.73 4.35
N ALA A 319 -22.07 -6.48 3.32
CA ALA A 319 -21.24 -7.51 2.71
C ALA A 319 -19.92 -6.95 2.14
N ALA A 320 -19.94 -5.74 1.57
CA ALA A 320 -18.73 -5.06 1.11
C ALA A 320 -17.86 -4.53 2.26
N ALA A 321 -18.48 -4.06 3.35
CA ALA A 321 -17.72 -3.54 4.51
C ALA A 321 -16.96 -4.63 5.28
N LEU A 322 -17.51 -5.87 5.33
CA LEU A 322 -16.92 -6.98 6.08
C LEU A 322 -15.48 -7.33 5.65
N PRO A 323 -15.17 -7.62 4.38
CA PRO A 323 -13.79 -7.86 3.99
C PRO A 323 -12.92 -6.61 4.19
N GLY A 324 -13.49 -5.41 4.02
CA GLY A 324 -12.81 -4.16 4.32
C GLY A 324 -12.21 -4.16 5.73
N LEU A 325 -12.96 -4.56 6.76
CA LEU A 325 -12.49 -4.62 8.15
C LEU A 325 -11.15 -5.34 8.31
N PHE A 326 -10.88 -6.34 7.50
CA PHE A 326 -9.68 -7.16 7.62
C PHE A 326 -8.56 -6.75 6.67
N LEU A 327 -8.84 -5.96 5.62
CA LEU A 327 -7.84 -5.54 4.64
C LEU A 327 -6.65 -4.84 5.29
N THR A 328 -6.90 -3.80 6.09
CA THR A 328 -5.83 -3.06 6.76
C THR A 328 -4.99 -3.94 7.66
N MET A 329 -5.62 -4.93 8.34
CA MET A 329 -4.92 -5.88 9.20
C MET A 329 -3.95 -6.76 8.39
N VAL A 330 -4.41 -7.32 7.25
CA VAL A 330 -3.58 -8.16 6.37
C VAL A 330 -2.41 -7.36 5.81
N ILE A 331 -2.67 -6.17 5.27
CA ILE A 331 -1.63 -5.32 4.68
C ILE A 331 -0.60 -4.90 5.73
N THR A 332 -1.03 -4.52 6.94
CA THR A 332 -0.12 -4.17 8.04
C THR A 332 0.75 -5.36 8.44
N CYS A 333 0.17 -6.56 8.59
CA CYS A 333 0.94 -7.78 8.86
C CYS A 333 1.89 -8.16 7.70
N GLY A 334 1.51 -7.85 6.46
CA GLY A 334 2.36 -7.99 5.28
C GLY A 334 3.63 -7.14 5.39
N PHE A 335 3.49 -5.87 5.77
CA PHE A 335 4.63 -4.97 6.00
C PHE A 335 5.50 -5.43 7.17
N GLU A 336 4.91 -5.84 8.29
CA GLU A 336 5.65 -6.40 9.43
C GLU A 336 6.44 -7.68 9.04
N THR A 337 5.87 -8.49 8.15
CA THR A 337 6.55 -9.69 7.63
C THR A 337 7.73 -9.32 6.74
N ILE A 338 7.63 -8.23 5.95
CA ILE A 338 8.75 -7.68 5.19
C ILE A 338 9.88 -7.24 6.11
N ASP A 339 9.57 -6.55 7.22
CA ASP A 339 10.57 -6.13 8.21
C ASP A 339 11.37 -7.31 8.76
N ALA A 340 10.74 -8.49 8.87
CA ALA A 340 11.40 -9.71 9.32
C ALA A 340 12.24 -10.41 8.22
N LEU A 341 11.93 -10.19 6.94
CA LEU A 341 12.54 -10.89 5.80
C LEU A 341 13.59 -10.05 5.08
N ALA A 342 13.37 -8.74 4.96
CA ALA A 342 14.21 -7.85 4.17
C ALA A 342 15.49 -7.46 4.92
N PRO A 343 16.62 -7.32 4.21
CA PRO A 343 17.81 -6.69 4.77
C PRO A 343 17.53 -5.21 5.08
N ALA A 344 18.06 -4.69 6.19
CA ALA A 344 17.87 -3.28 6.57
C ALA A 344 18.31 -2.27 5.49
N SER A 345 19.29 -2.64 4.66
CA SER A 345 19.79 -1.80 3.55
C SER A 345 18.87 -1.77 2.31
N ARG A 346 17.79 -2.56 2.26
CA ARG A 346 16.89 -2.69 1.10
C ARG A 346 15.41 -2.71 1.50
N THR A 347 15.08 -2.11 2.61
CA THR A 347 13.72 -2.15 3.18
C THR A 347 12.73 -1.38 2.31
N THR A 348 13.12 -0.22 1.77
CA THR A 348 12.24 0.59 0.92
C THR A 348 11.94 -0.13 -0.40
N GLU A 349 12.94 -0.80 -0.99
CA GLU A 349 12.74 -1.65 -2.17
C GLU A 349 11.77 -2.80 -1.87
N ALA A 350 11.93 -3.45 -0.71
CA ALA A 350 11.06 -4.54 -0.29
C ALA A 350 9.60 -4.10 -0.10
N TYR A 351 9.36 -2.94 0.51
CA TYR A 351 8.01 -2.36 0.63
C TYR A 351 7.41 -2.04 -0.75
N SER A 352 8.23 -1.55 -1.67
CA SER A 352 7.79 -1.24 -3.04
C SER A 352 7.39 -2.49 -3.82
N TRP A 353 8.02 -3.63 -3.56
CA TRP A 353 7.62 -4.92 -4.14
C TRP A 353 6.25 -5.38 -3.63
N LEU A 354 5.91 -5.13 -2.34
CA LEU A 354 4.58 -5.39 -1.81
C LEU A 354 3.51 -4.56 -2.56
N ILE A 355 3.77 -3.27 -2.71
CA ILE A 355 2.84 -2.35 -3.39
C ILE A 355 2.63 -2.80 -4.84
N LEU A 356 3.71 -3.17 -5.54
CA LEU A 356 3.62 -3.70 -6.90
C LEU A 356 2.82 -5.00 -6.95
N ALA A 357 3.05 -5.93 -6.03
CA ALA A 357 2.35 -7.20 -5.99
C ALA A 357 0.84 -7.01 -5.83
N VAL A 358 0.41 -6.18 -4.88
CA VAL A 358 -1.01 -5.86 -4.69
C VAL A 358 -1.58 -5.18 -5.94
N GLY A 359 -0.88 -4.19 -6.50
CA GLY A 359 -1.36 -3.45 -7.68
C GLY A 359 -1.49 -4.31 -8.95
N THR A 360 -0.53 -5.20 -9.20
CA THR A 360 -0.61 -6.13 -10.34
C THR A 360 -1.71 -7.16 -10.15
N GLY A 361 -1.89 -7.65 -8.92
CA GLY A 361 -3.02 -8.51 -8.58
C GLY A 361 -4.36 -7.82 -8.78
N GLN A 362 -4.48 -6.56 -8.38
CA GLN A 362 -5.70 -5.77 -8.56
C GLN A 362 -6.04 -5.62 -10.06
N ALA A 363 -5.07 -5.30 -10.90
CA ALA A 363 -5.28 -5.23 -12.33
C ALA A 363 -5.75 -6.57 -12.92
N ALA A 364 -5.10 -7.68 -12.53
CA ALA A 364 -5.50 -9.02 -12.94
C ALA A 364 -6.92 -9.38 -12.48
N GLY A 365 -7.25 -9.04 -11.23
CA GLY A 365 -8.59 -9.27 -10.66
C GLY A 365 -9.70 -8.50 -11.38
N THR A 366 -9.43 -7.25 -11.78
CA THR A 366 -10.37 -6.45 -12.58
C THR A 366 -10.64 -7.10 -13.94
N VAL A 367 -9.58 -7.58 -14.62
CA VAL A 367 -9.72 -8.28 -15.91
C VAL A 367 -10.50 -9.59 -15.73
N LEU A 368 -10.12 -10.42 -14.75
CA LEU A 368 -10.79 -11.69 -14.48
C LEU A 368 -12.27 -11.50 -14.13
N ALA A 369 -12.58 -10.51 -13.30
CA ALA A 369 -13.96 -10.18 -12.95
C ALA A 369 -14.73 -9.68 -14.20
N GLY A 370 -14.11 -8.86 -15.04
CA GLY A 370 -14.70 -8.38 -16.27
C GLY A 370 -15.07 -9.49 -17.26
N THR A 371 -14.25 -10.55 -17.37
CA THR A 371 -14.57 -11.72 -18.22
C THR A 371 -15.70 -12.58 -17.70
N LEU A 372 -16.05 -12.43 -16.43
CA LEU A 372 -17.14 -13.18 -15.74
C LEU A 372 -18.33 -12.30 -15.41
N ALA A 373 -18.39 -11.08 -15.97
CA ALA A 373 -19.42 -10.09 -15.65
C ALA A 373 -20.86 -10.58 -15.94
N ASP A 374 -21.02 -11.44 -16.95
CA ASP A 374 -22.34 -12.00 -17.33
C ASP A 374 -22.86 -13.04 -16.32
N HIS A 375 -22.03 -13.50 -15.37
CA HIS A 375 -22.40 -14.49 -14.37
C HIS A 375 -22.14 -13.95 -12.96
N LEU A 376 -23.19 -13.48 -12.27
CA LEU A 376 -23.07 -12.87 -10.93
C LEU A 376 -22.36 -13.77 -9.91
N LEU A 377 -22.57 -15.08 -9.92
CA LEU A 377 -21.86 -16.05 -9.07
C LEU A 377 -20.37 -16.12 -9.44
N GLY A 378 -20.05 -16.17 -10.72
CA GLY A 378 -18.68 -16.16 -11.20
C GLY A 378 -17.98 -14.87 -10.81
N LEU A 379 -18.66 -13.74 -10.94
CA LEU A 379 -18.16 -12.43 -10.60
C LEU A 379 -17.85 -12.28 -9.08
N SER A 380 -18.74 -12.73 -8.19
CA SER A 380 -18.49 -12.71 -6.74
C SER A 380 -17.47 -13.76 -6.28
N ALA A 381 -17.26 -14.82 -7.07
CA ALA A 381 -16.23 -15.83 -6.80
C ALA A 381 -14.81 -15.29 -6.99
N VAL A 382 -14.58 -14.32 -7.91
CA VAL A 382 -13.24 -13.76 -8.16
C VAL A 382 -12.59 -13.17 -6.90
N PRO A 383 -13.21 -12.21 -6.19
CA PRO A 383 -12.62 -11.67 -4.97
C PRO A 383 -12.49 -12.73 -3.86
N THR A 384 -13.44 -13.65 -3.75
CA THR A 384 -13.39 -14.72 -2.75
C THR A 384 -12.26 -15.69 -3.04
N ALA A 385 -12.08 -16.11 -4.29
CA ALA A 385 -10.98 -16.98 -4.70
C ALA A 385 -9.62 -16.32 -4.50
N GLY A 386 -9.47 -15.05 -4.86
CA GLY A 386 -8.25 -14.30 -4.61
C GLY A 386 -7.85 -14.29 -3.14
N ALA A 387 -8.81 -14.03 -2.25
CA ALA A 387 -8.60 -14.06 -0.80
C ALA A 387 -8.27 -15.45 -0.28
N ALA A 388 -8.94 -16.50 -0.77
CA ALA A 388 -8.68 -17.89 -0.38
C ALA A 388 -7.27 -18.34 -0.81
N ILE A 389 -6.86 -18.01 -2.05
CA ILE A 389 -5.49 -18.28 -2.55
C ILE A 389 -4.47 -17.55 -1.67
N ALA A 390 -4.68 -16.27 -1.35
CA ALA A 390 -3.80 -15.50 -0.47
C ALA A 390 -3.66 -16.19 0.90
N THR A 391 -4.77 -16.59 1.51
CA THR A 391 -4.78 -17.29 2.80
C THR A 391 -4.02 -18.62 2.73
N THR A 392 -4.25 -19.41 1.69
CA THR A 392 -3.57 -20.69 1.47
C THR A 392 -2.06 -20.48 1.32
N VAL A 393 -1.64 -19.53 0.49
CA VAL A 393 -0.22 -19.21 0.30
C VAL A 393 0.42 -18.78 1.61
N PHE A 394 -0.21 -17.88 2.39
CA PHE A 394 0.33 -17.42 3.67
C PHE A 394 0.36 -18.54 4.73
N ALA A 395 -0.66 -19.41 4.76
CA ALA A 395 -0.71 -20.52 5.71
C ALA A 395 0.39 -21.56 5.44
N LEU A 396 0.56 -21.96 4.18
CA LEU A 396 1.57 -22.96 3.78
C LEU A 396 3.00 -22.40 3.86
N SER A 397 3.17 -21.11 3.63
CA SER A 397 4.49 -20.46 3.67
C SER A 397 4.95 -19.99 5.05
N ARG A 398 4.16 -20.16 6.12
CA ARG A 398 4.50 -19.73 7.49
C ARG A 398 5.94 -20.03 7.92
N PRO A 399 6.49 -21.25 7.67
CA PRO A 399 7.86 -21.57 8.09
C PRO A 399 8.92 -20.71 7.38
N LEU A 400 8.63 -20.23 6.18
CA LEU A 400 9.53 -19.41 5.34
C LEU A 400 9.35 -17.91 5.60
N LEU A 401 8.21 -17.50 6.20
CA LEU A 401 7.88 -16.13 6.53
C LEU A 401 8.35 -15.69 7.92
N GLY A 402 8.86 -16.61 8.73
CA GLY A 402 9.42 -16.30 10.05
C GLY A 402 10.85 -15.75 9.97
N PRO A 403 11.34 -15.08 11.03
CA PRO A 403 12.71 -14.62 11.11
C PRO A 403 13.65 -15.82 10.95
N ARG A 404 14.63 -15.71 10.03
CA ARG A 404 15.65 -16.74 9.84
C ARG A 404 16.33 -16.98 11.17
N ARG A 405 16.17 -18.18 11.76
CA ARG A 405 16.97 -18.62 12.92
C ARG A 405 18.44 -18.47 12.50
N ARG A 406 19.15 -17.52 13.09
CA ARG A 406 20.61 -17.49 13.01
C ARG A 406 21.07 -18.83 13.57
N PRO A 407 21.87 -19.65 12.81
CA PRO A 407 22.43 -20.86 13.37
C PRO A 407 23.16 -20.46 14.65
N GLY A 408 22.80 -21.13 15.75
CA GLY A 408 23.24 -20.80 17.08
C GLY A 408 24.77 -20.62 17.10
N ARG A 409 25.19 -19.46 17.50
CA ARG A 409 26.57 -19.27 17.99
C ARG A 409 26.66 -20.22 19.17
N HIS A 410 27.22 -21.41 18.96
CA HIS A 410 27.61 -22.26 20.04
C HIS A 410 28.35 -21.38 21.08
N ARG A 411 27.70 -21.18 22.22
CA ARG A 411 28.34 -20.64 23.40
C ARG A 411 29.59 -21.52 23.61
N ARG A 412 30.74 -21.07 23.11
CA ARG A 412 32.00 -21.61 23.61
C ARG A 412 31.96 -21.30 25.09
N THR A 413 31.68 -22.31 25.86
CA THR A 413 31.94 -22.32 27.31
C THR A 413 33.41 -21.96 27.44
N SER A 414 33.69 -20.71 27.78
CA SER A 414 34.98 -20.31 28.24
C SER A 414 35.24 -21.01 29.55
N THR A 415 35.98 -22.11 29.52
CA THR A 415 36.57 -22.74 30.71
C THR A 415 37.41 -21.66 31.39
N PRO A 416 37.19 -21.37 32.68
CA PRO A 416 38.00 -20.38 33.37
C PRO A 416 39.46 -20.90 33.47
N PRO A 417 40.48 -20.04 33.31
CA PRO A 417 41.88 -20.45 33.44
C PRO A 417 42.15 -20.94 34.85
N ARG A 418 42.74 -22.16 34.98
CA ARG A 418 43.22 -22.72 36.24
C ARG A 418 44.24 -21.79 36.89
N PRO A 419 44.18 -21.53 38.20
CA PRO A 419 45.18 -20.76 38.90
C PRO A 419 46.54 -21.48 38.86
N ARG A 420 47.57 -20.81 38.37
CA ARG A 420 48.96 -21.26 38.46
C ARG A 420 49.41 -21.10 39.91
N HIS A 421 49.57 -22.22 40.61
CA HIS A 421 50.37 -22.24 41.85
C HIS A 421 51.84 -21.87 41.52
N ARG A 422 52.31 -20.73 42.06
CA ARG A 422 53.74 -20.44 42.20
C ARG A 422 54.29 -21.29 43.35
N ARG A 423 55.34 -22.02 43.06
CA ARG A 423 56.39 -22.36 44.03
C ARG A 423 57.57 -21.45 43.87
#